data_6997b77a3c841efff8da9fbf50182056
#
_entry.id   6997b77a3c841efff8da9fbf50182056
#
_cell.length_a   1.000
_cell.length_b   1.000
_cell.length_c   1.000
_cell.angle_alpha   90.00
_cell.angle_beta   90.00
_cell.angle_gamma   90.00
#
_symmetry.space_group_name_H-M   'P 1'
#
loop_
_entity.id
_entity.type
_entity.pdbx_description
1 polymer ?
#
loop_
_entity_poly.entity_id
_entity_poly.type
_entity_poly.pdbx_seq_one_letter_code
_entity_poly.pdbx_strand_id
1 'polypeptide(L)'
;MQRKMVRTFVIKKYTKPLQLMESLKEEFQIFFLDIEMPAMDGMELVDIIRRHDEKSIILYVSSHNEFLGVGYKYDVQNFITKPITQVQINCEMNRALRKLESYEQKYIAVKNEKGYFKLFLSDIEYIETVKRKVLFHLRNGNQEDGYFKMRDLEERLEKYYFVRCHNGIIVNVDCIESLHDLTTTLYSGAKIYITRSRKQNLMKKMAERGGSV
;
A
#
# COMPACT_ATOMS: atom_id res chain seq x y z
N MET A 1 16.53 -6.44 -10.62
CA MET A 1 16.04 -7.69 -9.99
C MET A 1 14.96 -7.30 -8.98
N GLN A 2 13.67 -7.51 -9.29
CA GLN A 2 12.58 -7.17 -8.36
C GLN A 2 12.67 -8.11 -7.16
N ARG A 3 12.88 -7.58 -5.97
CA ARG A 3 12.77 -8.34 -4.71
C ARG A 3 11.33 -8.87 -4.63
N LYS A 4 11.16 -10.19 -4.65
CA LYS A 4 9.90 -10.85 -4.35
C LYS A 4 9.57 -10.52 -2.89
N MET A 5 8.64 -9.59 -2.66
CA MET A 5 8.12 -9.37 -1.31
C MET A 5 7.43 -10.65 -0.87
N VAL A 6 7.93 -11.30 0.16
CA VAL A 6 7.24 -12.42 0.81
C VAL A 6 6.09 -11.82 1.61
N ARG A 7 4.85 -12.14 1.23
CA ARG A 7 3.65 -11.71 1.95
C ARG A 7 3.12 -12.89 2.72
N THR A 8 2.84 -12.68 3.99
CA THR A 8 2.17 -13.66 4.85
C THR A 8 0.68 -13.35 4.88
N PHE A 9 -0.16 -14.36 4.70
CA PHE A 9 -1.62 -14.25 4.75
C PHE A 9 -2.15 -14.95 5.98
N VAL A 10 -3.08 -14.29 6.67
CA VAL A 10 -3.93 -14.94 7.69
C VAL A 10 -5.24 -15.29 7.00
N ILE A 11 -5.54 -16.58 6.90
CA ILE A 11 -6.73 -17.07 6.21
C ILE A 11 -7.70 -17.61 7.26
N LYS A 12 -8.95 -17.10 7.23
CA LYS A 12 -10.06 -17.63 8.01
C LYS A 12 -11.11 -18.23 7.08
N LYS A 13 -11.65 -19.39 7.44
CA LYS A 13 -12.67 -20.08 6.66
C LYS A 13 -13.98 -20.10 7.44
N TYR A 14 -15.05 -19.71 6.80
CA TYR A 14 -16.41 -19.74 7.31
C TYR A 14 -17.27 -20.63 6.43
N THR A 15 -18.10 -21.47 7.03
CA THR A 15 -19.04 -22.35 6.31
C THR A 15 -20.47 -21.86 6.35
N LYS A 16 -20.75 -20.87 7.21
CA LYS A 16 -22.08 -20.25 7.34
C LYS A 16 -21.95 -18.73 7.25
N PRO A 17 -22.81 -18.04 6.47
CA PRO A 17 -22.78 -16.58 6.34
C PRO A 17 -22.86 -15.85 7.67
N LEU A 18 -23.70 -16.31 8.60
CA LEU A 18 -23.87 -15.71 9.92
C LEU A 18 -22.55 -15.66 10.74
N GLN A 19 -21.73 -16.71 10.65
CA GLN A 19 -20.42 -16.73 11.34
C GLN A 19 -19.46 -15.67 10.77
N LEU A 20 -19.47 -15.46 9.47
CA LEU A 20 -18.71 -14.38 8.85
C LEU A 20 -19.21 -13.02 9.31
N MET A 21 -20.53 -12.81 9.35
CA MET A 21 -21.12 -11.54 9.80
C MET A 21 -20.72 -11.20 11.24
N GLU A 22 -20.75 -12.16 12.16
CA GLU A 22 -20.29 -11.97 13.54
C GLU A 22 -18.82 -11.60 13.64
N SER A 23 -18.01 -12.06 12.68
CA SER A 23 -16.57 -11.80 12.64
C SER A 23 -16.18 -10.53 11.87
N LEU A 24 -17.10 -9.79 11.25
CA LEU A 24 -16.83 -8.54 10.52
C LEU A 24 -16.30 -7.40 11.42
N LYS A 25 -16.29 -7.58 12.74
CA LYS A 25 -15.57 -6.70 13.67
C LYS A 25 -14.04 -6.76 13.47
N GLU A 26 -13.56 -7.85 12.89
CA GLU A 26 -12.16 -7.98 12.47
C GLU A 26 -11.97 -7.40 11.08
N GLU A 27 -10.79 -6.86 10.79
CA GLU A 27 -10.47 -6.29 9.48
C GLU A 27 -10.07 -7.40 8.51
N PHE A 28 -10.90 -7.65 7.50
CA PHE A 28 -10.59 -8.54 6.38
C PHE A 28 -10.34 -7.72 5.10
N GLN A 29 -9.20 -7.91 4.49
CA GLN A 29 -8.84 -7.16 3.28
C GLN A 29 -9.38 -7.80 2.01
N ILE A 30 -9.52 -9.13 1.98
CA ILE A 30 -9.96 -9.87 0.80
C ILE A 30 -10.98 -10.93 1.23
N PHE A 31 -12.09 -11.00 0.51
CA PHE A 31 -13.13 -12.01 0.66
C PHE A 31 -13.23 -12.87 -0.59
N PHE A 32 -13.30 -14.18 -0.42
CA PHE A 32 -13.74 -15.13 -1.43
C PHE A 32 -15.11 -15.63 -1.01
N LEU A 33 -16.14 -15.28 -1.76
CA LEU A 33 -17.53 -15.60 -1.42
C LEU A 33 -18.11 -16.57 -2.46
N ASP A 34 -18.65 -17.69 -1.99
CA ASP A 34 -19.51 -18.50 -2.82
C ASP A 34 -20.85 -17.77 -3.03
N ILE A 35 -21.34 -17.73 -4.25
CA ILE A 35 -22.67 -17.17 -4.53
C ILE A 35 -23.77 -18.11 -4.02
N GLU A 36 -23.57 -19.42 -4.20
CA GLU A 36 -24.51 -20.45 -3.85
C GLU A 36 -24.32 -20.91 -2.42
N MET A 37 -24.86 -20.16 -1.47
CA MET A 37 -24.79 -20.53 -0.06
C MET A 37 -26.18 -20.88 0.49
N PRO A 38 -26.31 -21.94 1.32
CA PRO A 38 -27.54 -22.18 2.05
C PRO A 38 -27.84 -21.02 3.00
N ALA A 39 -29.09 -20.61 3.06
CA ALA A 39 -29.66 -19.63 4.00
C ALA A 39 -29.40 -18.14 3.72
N MET A 40 -28.56 -17.77 2.79
CA MET A 40 -28.34 -16.36 2.40
C MET A 40 -27.75 -16.28 0.99
N ASP A 41 -28.25 -15.37 0.17
CA ASP A 41 -27.65 -15.06 -1.12
C ASP A 41 -26.27 -14.38 -0.91
N GLY A 42 -25.28 -14.82 -1.69
CA GLY A 42 -23.95 -14.18 -1.67
C GLY A 42 -24.00 -12.69 -1.97
N MET A 43 -25.02 -12.20 -2.68
CA MET A 43 -25.22 -10.77 -2.95
C MET A 43 -25.64 -9.98 -1.72
N GLU A 44 -26.54 -10.54 -0.90
CA GLU A 44 -26.94 -9.91 0.38
C GLU A 44 -25.75 -9.79 1.34
N LEU A 45 -24.89 -10.80 1.34
CA LEU A 45 -23.69 -10.79 2.16
C LEU A 45 -22.70 -9.71 1.72
N VAL A 46 -22.57 -9.43 0.43
CA VAL A 46 -21.75 -8.33 -0.08
C VAL A 46 -22.27 -6.98 0.40
N ASP A 47 -23.59 -6.75 0.35
CA ASP A 47 -24.16 -5.50 0.85
C ASP A 47 -23.84 -5.28 2.33
N ILE A 48 -23.86 -6.34 3.13
CA ILE A 48 -23.51 -6.28 4.55
C ILE A 48 -22.03 -5.96 4.71
N ILE A 49 -21.15 -6.64 3.98
CA ILE A 49 -19.70 -6.36 4.00
C ILE A 49 -19.43 -4.91 3.59
N ARG A 50 -20.05 -4.42 2.53
CA ARG A 50 -19.87 -3.05 2.03
C ARG A 50 -20.29 -1.96 3.01
N ARG A 51 -21.32 -2.21 3.82
CA ARG A 51 -21.72 -1.30 4.91
C ARG A 51 -20.67 -1.24 6.02
N HIS A 52 -19.91 -2.30 6.21
CA HIS A 52 -18.82 -2.37 7.19
C HIS A 52 -17.49 -1.84 6.65
N ASP A 53 -17.15 -2.23 5.42
CA ASP A 53 -15.88 -1.86 4.77
C ASP A 53 -16.07 -1.71 3.25
N GLU A 54 -15.97 -0.47 2.78
CA GLU A 54 -16.05 -0.14 1.36
C GLU A 54 -14.78 -0.54 0.58
N LYS A 55 -13.65 -0.76 1.26
CA LYS A 55 -12.33 -0.94 0.62
C LYS A 55 -11.91 -2.40 0.48
N SER A 56 -12.54 -3.30 1.21
CA SER A 56 -12.23 -4.73 1.09
C SER A 56 -12.45 -5.22 -0.35
N ILE A 57 -11.61 -6.13 -0.78
CA ILE A 57 -11.72 -6.74 -2.10
C ILE A 57 -12.62 -7.95 -2.00
N ILE A 58 -13.65 -8.01 -2.83
CA ILE A 58 -14.59 -9.14 -2.87
C ILE A 58 -14.43 -9.86 -4.21
N LEU A 59 -14.25 -11.17 -4.14
CA LEU A 59 -14.14 -12.08 -5.26
C LEU A 59 -15.24 -13.12 -5.12
N TYR A 60 -16.12 -13.21 -6.10
CA TYR A 60 -17.12 -14.27 -6.14
C TYR A 60 -16.52 -15.56 -6.70
N VAL A 61 -16.97 -16.67 -6.12
CA VAL A 61 -16.67 -18.02 -6.59
C VAL A 61 -17.99 -18.71 -6.92
N SER A 62 -18.20 -19.15 -8.14
CA SER A 62 -19.47 -19.78 -8.56
C SER A 62 -19.27 -20.85 -9.63
N SER A 63 -20.18 -21.80 -9.68
CA SER A 63 -20.29 -22.78 -10.76
C SER A 63 -21.03 -22.24 -11.99
N HIS A 64 -21.71 -21.10 -11.84
CA HIS A 64 -22.59 -20.52 -12.86
C HIS A 64 -22.01 -19.27 -13.49
N ASN A 65 -21.94 -19.25 -14.82
CA ASN A 65 -21.44 -18.11 -15.59
C ASN A 65 -22.48 -16.97 -15.73
N GLU A 66 -23.72 -17.22 -15.35
CA GLU A 66 -24.85 -16.28 -15.52
C GLU A 66 -24.69 -15.04 -14.65
N PHE A 67 -23.93 -15.15 -13.56
CA PHE A 67 -23.67 -14.05 -12.62
C PHE A 67 -22.55 -13.09 -13.05
N LEU A 68 -21.86 -13.34 -14.16
CA LEU A 68 -20.78 -12.49 -14.66
C LEU A 68 -21.22 -11.02 -14.93
N GLY A 69 -22.48 -10.79 -15.25
CA GLY A 69 -23.04 -9.46 -15.51
C GLY A 69 -23.50 -8.69 -14.25
N VAL A 70 -23.67 -9.37 -13.12
CA VAL A 70 -24.29 -8.78 -11.92
C VAL A 70 -23.24 -8.09 -11.03
N GLY A 71 -21.99 -8.44 -11.15
CA GLY A 71 -20.89 -7.93 -10.32
C GLY A 71 -20.68 -6.43 -10.38
N TYR A 72 -21.01 -5.77 -11.49
CA TYR A 72 -20.90 -4.31 -11.63
C TYR A 72 -21.80 -3.54 -10.65
N LYS A 73 -22.94 -4.12 -10.25
CA LYS A 73 -23.87 -3.46 -9.34
C LYS A 73 -23.36 -3.43 -7.88
N TYR A 74 -22.48 -4.37 -7.51
CA TYR A 74 -22.05 -4.59 -6.12
C TYR A 74 -20.58 -4.28 -5.87
N ASP A 75 -19.91 -3.62 -6.81
CA ASP A 75 -18.45 -3.31 -6.75
C ASP A 75 -17.60 -4.54 -6.36
N VAL A 76 -17.91 -5.68 -6.98
CA VAL A 76 -17.14 -6.91 -6.83
C VAL A 76 -15.96 -6.88 -7.79
N GLN A 77 -14.79 -7.24 -7.31
CA GLN A 77 -13.55 -7.19 -8.08
C GLN A 77 -13.59 -8.09 -9.31
N ASN A 78 -14.01 -9.33 -9.13
CA ASN A 78 -14.07 -10.32 -10.19
C ASN A 78 -14.84 -11.58 -9.77
N PHE A 79 -15.04 -12.49 -10.74
CA PHE A 79 -15.63 -13.80 -10.57
C PHE A 79 -14.59 -14.88 -10.88
N ILE A 80 -14.60 -15.94 -10.09
CA ILE A 80 -13.79 -17.14 -10.30
C ILE A 80 -14.75 -18.30 -10.53
N THR A 81 -14.69 -18.90 -11.70
CA THR A 81 -15.54 -20.06 -12.05
C THR A 81 -14.97 -21.33 -11.45
N LYS A 82 -15.81 -22.16 -10.84
CA LYS A 82 -15.46 -23.53 -10.41
C LYS A 82 -15.37 -24.47 -11.64
N PRO A 83 -14.42 -25.41 -11.68
CA PRO A 83 -13.40 -25.72 -10.68
C PRO A 83 -12.27 -24.66 -10.65
N ILE A 84 -11.87 -24.27 -9.44
CA ILE A 84 -10.85 -23.24 -9.24
C ILE A 84 -9.46 -23.81 -9.53
N THR A 85 -8.71 -23.12 -10.37
CA THR A 85 -7.31 -23.48 -10.66
C THR A 85 -6.34 -22.59 -9.89
N GLN A 86 -5.14 -23.10 -9.61
CA GLN A 86 -4.09 -22.33 -8.97
C GLN A 86 -3.71 -21.06 -9.78
N VAL A 87 -3.78 -21.16 -11.11
CA VAL A 87 -3.48 -20.02 -12.00
C VAL A 87 -4.50 -18.90 -11.82
N GLN A 88 -5.79 -19.24 -11.75
CA GLN A 88 -6.87 -18.27 -11.51
C GLN A 88 -6.70 -17.59 -10.14
N ILE A 89 -6.50 -18.36 -9.07
CA ILE A 89 -6.26 -17.81 -7.74
C ILE A 89 -5.07 -16.85 -7.74
N ASN A 90 -3.94 -17.26 -8.31
CA ASN A 90 -2.75 -16.42 -8.36
C ASN A 90 -3.00 -15.12 -9.15
N CYS A 91 -3.72 -15.19 -10.26
CA CYS A 91 -4.06 -14.03 -11.06
C CYS A 91 -4.93 -13.05 -10.29
N GLU A 92 -6.01 -13.53 -9.67
CA GLU A 92 -6.96 -12.68 -8.93
C GLU A 92 -6.37 -12.15 -7.63
N MET A 93 -5.59 -12.94 -6.91
CA MET A 93 -4.83 -12.47 -5.75
C MET A 93 -3.87 -11.34 -6.13
N ASN A 94 -3.14 -11.46 -7.24
CA ASN A 94 -2.26 -10.39 -7.69
C ASN A 94 -3.02 -9.11 -8.08
N ARG A 95 -4.22 -9.23 -8.65
CA ARG A 95 -5.10 -8.10 -8.94
C ARG A 95 -5.63 -7.45 -7.64
N ALA A 96 -6.12 -8.27 -6.72
CA ALA A 96 -6.62 -7.83 -5.42
C ALA A 96 -5.53 -7.07 -4.63
N LEU A 97 -4.33 -7.62 -4.57
CA LEU A 97 -3.21 -6.98 -3.89
C LEU A 97 -2.83 -5.64 -4.50
N ARG A 98 -2.80 -5.53 -5.84
CA ARG A 98 -2.56 -4.23 -6.50
C ARG A 98 -3.67 -3.22 -6.20
N LYS A 99 -4.93 -3.65 -6.13
CA LYS A 99 -6.05 -2.77 -5.79
C LYS A 99 -5.97 -2.31 -4.34
N LEU A 100 -5.64 -3.19 -3.39
CA LEU A 100 -5.39 -2.82 -1.99
C LEU A 100 -4.24 -1.81 -1.87
N GLU A 101 -3.14 -2.05 -2.57
CA GLU A 101 -2.02 -1.08 -2.62
C GLU A 101 -2.49 0.28 -3.14
N SER A 102 -3.37 0.31 -4.16
CA SER A 102 -3.90 1.58 -4.68
C SER A 102 -4.79 2.32 -3.68
N TYR A 103 -5.55 1.61 -2.84
CA TYR A 103 -6.31 2.23 -1.75
C TYR A 103 -5.41 2.79 -0.64
N GLU A 104 -4.26 2.14 -0.42
CA GLU A 104 -3.24 2.59 0.53
C GLU A 104 -2.28 3.62 -0.04
N GLN A 105 -2.38 3.94 -1.34
CA GLN A 105 -1.49 4.93 -1.96
C GLN A 105 -1.65 6.29 -1.27
N LYS A 106 -0.76 6.54 -0.34
CA LYS A 106 -0.65 7.85 0.32
C LYS A 106 0.05 8.82 -0.62
N TYR A 107 -0.45 10.03 -0.69
CA TYR A 107 0.13 11.07 -1.51
C TYR A 107 0.32 12.37 -0.73
N ILE A 108 1.22 13.18 -1.20
CA ILE A 108 1.35 14.58 -0.80
C ILE A 108 0.87 15.46 -1.95
N ALA A 109 -0.02 16.41 -1.64
CA ALA A 109 -0.39 17.44 -2.60
C ALA A 109 0.72 18.50 -2.66
N VAL A 110 1.27 18.71 -3.83
CA VAL A 110 2.37 19.64 -4.09
C VAL A 110 1.83 20.80 -4.92
N LYS A 111 2.27 22.01 -4.56
CA LYS A 111 2.03 23.22 -5.34
C LYS A 111 3.36 23.77 -5.81
N ASN A 112 3.46 24.05 -7.11
CA ASN A 112 4.57 24.78 -7.71
C ASN A 112 4.07 25.73 -8.83
N GLU A 113 4.99 26.22 -9.63
CA GLU A 113 4.66 27.11 -10.77
C GLU A 113 3.81 26.45 -11.86
N LYS A 114 3.86 25.10 -11.96
CA LYS A 114 3.06 24.31 -12.91
C LYS A 114 1.61 24.08 -12.40
N GLY A 115 1.31 24.36 -11.12
CA GLY A 115 0.00 24.17 -10.52
C GLY A 115 -0.01 23.23 -9.31
N TYR A 116 -1.14 22.52 -9.13
CA TYR A 116 -1.33 21.53 -8.06
C TYR A 116 -1.32 20.12 -8.62
N PHE A 117 -0.56 19.23 -8.01
CA PHE A 117 -0.51 17.82 -8.39
C PHE A 117 -0.26 16.92 -7.19
N LYS A 118 -0.46 15.62 -7.37
CA LYS A 118 -0.25 14.61 -6.33
C LYS A 118 1.07 13.88 -6.60
N LEU A 119 1.91 13.75 -5.56
CA LEU A 119 3.03 12.83 -5.56
C LEU A 119 2.72 11.67 -4.61
N PHE A 120 2.70 10.45 -5.13
CA PHE A 120 2.53 9.28 -4.28
C PHE A 120 3.78 9.05 -3.46
N LEU A 121 3.60 8.77 -2.16
CA LEU A 121 4.73 8.59 -1.26
C LEU A 121 5.60 7.39 -1.63
N SER A 122 5.00 6.36 -2.22
CA SER A 122 5.70 5.20 -2.78
C SER A 122 6.72 5.56 -3.86
N ASP A 123 6.46 6.64 -4.60
CA ASP A 123 7.30 7.07 -5.71
C ASP A 123 8.45 7.98 -5.27
N ILE A 124 8.36 8.56 -4.06
CA ILE A 124 9.37 9.47 -3.52
C ILE A 124 10.52 8.66 -2.91
N GLU A 125 11.73 8.92 -3.38
CA GLU A 125 12.93 8.30 -2.87
C GLU A 125 13.56 9.11 -1.73
N TYR A 126 13.73 10.40 -1.96
CA TYR A 126 14.14 11.36 -0.92
C TYR A 126 13.70 12.77 -1.29
N ILE A 127 13.76 13.65 -0.32
CA ILE A 127 13.36 15.05 -0.44
C ILE A 127 14.54 15.89 0.07
N GLU A 128 14.92 16.92 -0.70
CA GLU A 128 15.97 17.84 -0.28
C GLU A 128 15.56 19.30 -0.40
N THR A 129 16.18 20.15 0.41
CA THR A 129 16.04 21.60 0.30
C THR A 129 17.01 22.11 -0.73
N VAL A 130 16.50 22.78 -1.76
CA VAL A 130 17.28 23.47 -2.77
C VAL A 130 16.86 24.94 -2.82
N LYS A 131 17.74 25.83 -2.36
CA LYS A 131 17.45 27.28 -2.21
C LYS A 131 16.22 27.52 -1.32
N ARG A 132 15.11 28.02 -1.90
CA ARG A 132 13.86 28.33 -1.21
C ARG A 132 12.75 27.30 -1.44
N LYS A 133 13.02 26.22 -2.18
CA LYS A 133 12.08 25.15 -2.51
C LYS A 133 12.57 23.84 -1.93
N VAL A 134 11.70 22.86 -1.86
CA VAL A 134 12.07 21.46 -1.70
C VAL A 134 11.96 20.74 -3.03
N LEU A 135 12.86 19.82 -3.26
CA LEU A 135 12.93 18.98 -4.43
C LEU A 135 12.62 17.55 -4.02
N PHE A 136 11.61 16.96 -4.66
CA PHE A 136 11.23 15.57 -4.49
C PHE A 136 11.93 14.74 -5.56
N HIS A 137 12.81 13.84 -5.16
CA HIS A 137 13.48 12.89 -6.06
C HIS A 137 12.64 11.63 -6.14
N LEU A 138 12.26 11.24 -7.36
CA LEU A 138 11.38 10.10 -7.59
C LEU A 138 12.16 8.87 -8.05
N ARG A 139 11.66 7.69 -7.72
CA ARG A 139 12.25 6.39 -8.08
C ARG A 139 12.47 6.19 -9.59
N ASN A 140 11.70 6.88 -10.41
CA ASN A 140 11.83 6.85 -11.88
C ASN A 140 12.93 7.81 -12.41
N GLY A 141 13.68 8.46 -11.52
CA GLY A 141 14.71 9.45 -11.85
C GLY A 141 14.21 10.86 -12.09
N ASN A 142 12.90 11.08 -12.12
CA ASN A 142 12.32 12.41 -12.27
C ASN A 142 12.42 13.20 -10.95
N GLN A 143 12.26 14.52 -11.09
CA GLN A 143 12.26 15.45 -9.96
C GLN A 143 11.06 16.39 -10.08
N GLU A 144 10.44 16.68 -8.93
CA GLU A 144 9.39 17.70 -8.82
C GLU A 144 9.70 18.64 -7.66
N ASP A 145 9.47 19.93 -7.88
CA ASP A 145 9.69 20.94 -6.84
C ASP A 145 8.40 21.38 -6.16
N GLY A 146 8.51 21.92 -4.96
CA GLY A 146 7.38 22.49 -4.23
C GLY A 146 7.80 23.41 -3.11
N TYR A 147 6.83 24.17 -2.58
CA TYR A 147 7.05 25.11 -1.48
C TYR A 147 6.59 24.46 -0.16
N PHE A 148 7.56 24.00 0.61
CA PHE A 148 7.32 23.39 1.92
C PHE A 148 8.39 23.81 2.91
N LYS A 149 8.02 23.81 4.20
CA LYS A 149 9.01 23.81 5.29
C LYS A 149 9.40 22.37 5.61
N MET A 150 10.67 22.08 5.72
CA MET A 150 11.17 20.72 6.02
C MET A 150 10.61 20.15 7.32
N ARG A 151 10.35 21.00 8.31
CA ARG A 151 9.72 20.57 9.56
C ARG A 151 8.31 20.03 9.35
N ASP A 152 7.51 20.75 8.56
CA ASP A 152 6.13 20.34 8.27
C ASP A 152 6.08 19.01 7.47
N LEU A 153 7.06 18.83 6.57
CA LEU A 153 7.23 17.56 5.84
C LEU A 153 7.67 16.44 6.77
N GLU A 154 8.61 16.66 7.66
CA GLU A 154 9.07 15.71 8.66
C GLU A 154 7.88 15.20 9.49
N GLU A 155 7.09 16.10 10.09
CA GLU A 155 5.91 15.75 10.91
C GLU A 155 4.84 14.97 10.12
N ARG A 156 4.57 15.37 8.87
CA ARG A 156 3.55 14.74 8.03
C ARG A 156 3.95 13.36 7.52
N LEU A 157 5.24 13.15 7.25
CA LEU A 157 5.76 11.98 6.56
C LEU A 157 6.37 10.92 7.50
N GLU A 158 6.62 11.25 8.77
CA GLU A 158 7.24 10.34 9.75
C GLU A 158 6.49 9.00 9.88
N LYS A 159 5.16 9.03 9.91
CA LYS A 159 4.31 7.83 10.00
C LYS A 159 4.35 6.95 8.74
N TYR A 160 4.93 7.44 7.66
CA TYR A 160 5.10 6.73 6.39
C TYR A 160 6.55 6.32 6.14
N TYR A 161 7.33 6.18 7.21
CA TYR A 161 8.74 5.77 7.15
C TYR A 161 9.66 6.72 6.36
N PHE A 162 9.33 8.01 6.36
CA PHE A 162 10.26 9.04 5.93
C PHE A 162 11.01 9.58 7.14
N VAL A 163 12.34 9.64 7.06
CA VAL A 163 13.21 10.05 8.16
C VAL A 163 14.07 11.21 7.72
N ARG A 164 14.05 12.27 8.51
CA ARG A 164 14.95 13.40 8.30
C ARG A 164 16.35 13.02 8.75
N CYS A 165 17.29 12.88 7.82
CA CYS A 165 18.66 12.43 8.07
C CYS A 165 19.67 13.59 8.09
N HIS A 166 19.29 14.75 7.55
CA HIS A 166 20.05 16.01 7.56
C HIS A 166 19.11 17.20 7.71
N ASN A 167 19.63 18.40 8.01
CA ASN A 167 18.79 19.61 8.15
C ASN A 167 17.96 19.91 6.90
N GLY A 168 18.45 19.59 5.74
CA GLY A 168 17.77 19.79 4.47
C GLY A 168 17.40 18.51 3.73
N ILE A 169 17.42 17.32 4.36
CA ILE A 169 17.15 16.06 3.65
C ILE A 169 16.27 15.13 4.49
N ILE A 170 15.21 14.62 3.86
CA ILE A 170 14.33 13.55 4.35
C ILE A 170 14.45 12.39 3.39
N VAL A 171 14.71 11.18 3.88
CA VAL A 171 14.84 9.96 3.08
C VAL A 171 13.67 9.00 3.33
N ASN A 172 13.23 8.34 2.28
CA ASN A 172 12.30 7.21 2.39
C ASN A 172 13.08 5.96 2.80
N VAL A 173 12.75 5.39 3.96
CA VAL A 173 13.43 4.22 4.51
C VAL A 173 13.32 3.01 3.57
N ASP A 174 12.20 2.86 2.85
CA ASP A 174 11.98 1.78 1.89
C ASP A 174 12.90 1.86 0.64
N CYS A 175 13.60 2.97 0.46
CA CYS A 175 14.55 3.17 -0.64
C CYS A 175 16.00 2.94 -0.23
N ILE A 176 16.28 2.70 1.05
CA ILE A 176 17.64 2.50 1.56
C ILE A 176 18.11 1.09 1.22
N GLU A 177 19.23 1.00 0.51
CA GLU A 177 19.94 -0.24 0.26
C GLU A 177 20.90 -0.58 1.39
N SER A 178 21.69 0.42 1.83
CA SER A 178 22.71 0.21 2.87
C SER A 178 23.00 1.49 3.66
N LEU A 179 23.54 1.30 4.87
CA LEU A 179 24.01 2.37 5.74
C LEU A 179 25.43 2.03 6.20
N HIS A 180 26.41 2.86 5.80
CA HIS A 180 27.79 2.78 6.23
C HIS A 180 28.21 4.10 6.86
N ASP A 181 28.68 4.06 8.11
CA ASP A 181 29.08 5.22 8.90
C ASP A 181 28.00 6.31 8.94
N LEU A 182 28.21 7.41 8.24
CA LEU A 182 27.28 8.55 8.15
C LEU A 182 26.76 8.73 6.72
N THR A 183 26.80 7.68 5.90
CA THR A 183 26.31 7.73 4.53
C THR A 183 25.35 6.56 4.29
N THR A 184 24.16 6.87 3.82
CA THR A 184 23.23 5.85 3.30
C THR A 184 23.25 5.85 1.79
N THR A 185 23.26 4.63 1.21
CA THR A 185 23.12 4.42 -0.23
C THR A 185 21.71 3.95 -0.52
N LEU A 186 21.09 4.55 -1.50
CA LEU A 186 19.73 4.20 -1.94
C LEU A 186 19.81 3.17 -3.09
N TYR A 187 18.74 2.43 -3.34
CA TYR A 187 18.67 1.46 -4.45
C TYR A 187 18.92 2.09 -5.83
N SER A 188 18.68 3.40 -5.98
CA SER A 188 19.03 4.16 -7.18
C SER A 188 20.54 4.43 -7.33
N GLY A 189 21.33 4.14 -6.29
CA GLY A 189 22.74 4.50 -6.20
C GLY A 189 23.02 5.88 -5.61
N ALA A 190 21.98 6.67 -5.30
CA ALA A 190 22.15 7.96 -4.64
C ALA A 190 22.75 7.80 -3.24
N LYS A 191 23.70 8.67 -2.89
CA LYS A 191 24.35 8.68 -1.56
C LYS A 191 23.91 9.89 -0.76
N ILE A 192 23.34 9.65 0.40
CA ILE A 192 22.80 10.68 1.30
C ILE A 192 23.62 10.71 2.58
N TYR A 193 24.12 11.90 2.93
CA TYR A 193 24.84 12.12 4.17
C TYR A 193 23.87 12.27 5.36
N ILE A 194 24.23 11.65 6.49
CA ILE A 194 23.44 11.62 7.72
C ILE A 194 24.22 12.34 8.82
N THR A 195 23.57 13.24 9.54
CA THR A 195 24.19 13.85 10.72
C THR A 195 24.27 12.84 11.87
N ARG A 196 25.32 12.94 12.70
CA ARG A 196 25.53 12.02 13.84
C ARG A 196 24.31 11.95 14.77
N SER A 197 23.69 13.09 15.03
CA SER A 197 22.51 13.17 15.90
C SER A 197 21.27 12.48 15.34
N ARG A 198 21.19 12.26 14.01
CA ARG A 198 20.03 11.65 13.34
C ARG A 198 20.24 10.18 12.97
N LYS A 199 21.47 9.67 13.06
CA LYS A 199 21.82 8.29 12.72
C LYS A 199 21.00 7.28 13.52
N GLN A 200 20.88 7.48 14.83
CA GLN A 200 20.18 6.54 15.71
C GLN A 200 18.68 6.45 15.35
N ASN A 201 18.03 7.58 15.05
CA ASN A 201 16.62 7.59 14.63
C ASN A 201 16.44 6.85 13.30
N LEU A 202 17.34 7.05 12.34
CA LEU A 202 17.28 6.34 11.06
C LEU A 202 17.43 4.83 11.27
N MET A 203 18.40 4.38 12.05
CA MET A 203 18.61 2.96 12.35
C MET A 203 17.38 2.34 13.03
N LYS A 204 16.77 3.06 13.99
CA LYS A 204 15.54 2.62 14.66
C LYS A 204 14.42 2.41 13.64
N LYS A 205 14.18 3.38 12.75
CA LYS A 205 13.13 3.30 11.74
C LYS A 205 13.38 2.20 10.71
N MET A 206 14.64 1.95 10.35
CA MET A 206 15.02 0.82 9.49
C MET A 206 14.70 -0.52 10.16
N ALA A 207 14.99 -0.66 11.47
CA ALA A 207 14.67 -1.87 12.23
C ALA A 207 13.15 -2.08 12.38
N GLU A 208 12.39 -1.03 12.69
CA GLU A 208 10.92 -1.08 12.75
C GLU A 208 10.31 -1.55 11.43
N ARG A 209 10.88 -1.16 10.28
CA ARG A 209 10.39 -1.50 8.94
C ARG A 209 10.83 -2.89 8.48
N GLY A 210 12.02 -3.33 8.87
CA GLY A 210 12.59 -4.62 8.46
C GLY A 210 11.98 -5.84 9.15
N GLY A 211 11.20 -5.65 10.23
CA GLY A 211 10.81 -6.75 11.11
C GLY A 211 12.04 -7.35 11.79
N SER A 212 11.97 -7.66 13.08
CA SER A 212 13.06 -8.37 13.75
C SER A 212 13.35 -9.69 13.02
N VAL A 213 14.57 -9.84 12.54
CA VAL A 213 15.10 -11.14 12.10
C VAL A 213 15.32 -12.00 13.32
#